data_9fb7e21878d1a145c019a91445ad52ff
#
_entry.id   9fb7e21878d1a145c019a91445ad52ff
#
_cell.length_a   1.000
_cell.length_b   1.000
_cell.length_c   1.000
_cell.angle_alpha   90.00
_cell.angle_beta   90.00
_cell.angle_gamma   90.00
#
_symmetry.space_group_name_H-M   'P 1'
#
loop_
_entity.id
_entity.type
_entity.pdbx_description
1 polymer ?
#
loop_
_entity_poly.entity_id
_entity_poly.type
_entity_poly.pdbx_seq_one_letter_code
_entity_poly.pdbx_strand_id
1 'polypeptide(L)'
;NPMAQSLANPYRLEGVVRNIGANAQNNVTLHGDISDDAGNVLFSDISNGITLAVSSTDTLAVNSSYTPIGMGVHNISIWATSDSFPYTDTATISSIVSDSVYAIDYDWNSDGANLGTGSWRIGRTCGGQVGATAYDIYTTSQVTSVSFHVNSESVPGSQMIAEIYEGFG
;
A
#
# COMPACT_ATOMS: atom_id res chain seq x y z
N ASN A 1 8.81 -0.64 -1.85
CA ASN A 1 8.90 -1.77 -2.77
C ASN A 1 10.06 -1.55 -3.75
N PRO A 2 10.93 -2.55 -4.04
CA PRO A 2 12.01 -2.39 -5.00
C PRO A 2 11.52 -2.03 -6.40
N MET A 3 12.24 -1.15 -7.08
CA MET A 3 11.92 -0.70 -8.45
C MET A 3 11.77 -1.88 -9.41
N ALA A 4 12.67 -2.87 -9.35
CA ALA A 4 12.61 -4.06 -10.21
C ALA A 4 11.30 -4.85 -10.04
N GLN A 5 10.78 -4.94 -8.82
CA GLN A 5 9.50 -5.61 -8.53
C GLN A 5 8.31 -4.78 -9.04
N SER A 6 8.38 -3.47 -8.86
CA SER A 6 7.35 -2.55 -9.34
C SER A 6 7.27 -2.47 -10.86
N LEU A 7 8.40 -2.68 -11.56
CA LEU A 7 8.44 -2.81 -13.01
C LEU A 7 7.85 -4.14 -13.49
N ALA A 8 8.10 -5.23 -12.72
CA ALA A 8 7.58 -6.57 -13.06
C ALA A 8 6.07 -6.71 -12.77
N ASN A 9 5.56 -5.97 -11.79
CA ASN A 9 4.14 -5.91 -11.45
C ASN A 9 3.70 -4.45 -11.26
N PRO A 10 3.27 -3.76 -12.32
CA PRO A 10 2.79 -2.39 -12.27
C PRO A 10 1.60 -2.21 -11.32
N TYR A 11 1.50 -1.05 -10.69
CA TYR A 11 0.43 -0.72 -9.77
C TYR A 11 -0.90 -0.58 -10.51
N ARG A 12 -1.93 -1.24 -10.00
CA ARG A 12 -3.31 -1.02 -10.42
C ARG A 12 -4.06 -0.34 -9.30
N LEU A 13 -4.59 0.85 -9.57
CA LEU A 13 -5.37 1.58 -8.59
C LEU A 13 -6.80 1.04 -8.57
N GLU A 14 -7.23 0.59 -7.41
CA GLU A 14 -8.57 0.04 -7.18
C GLU A 14 -9.18 0.67 -5.92
N GLY A 15 -10.50 0.77 -5.91
CA GLY A 15 -11.25 1.27 -4.77
C GLY A 15 -12.61 0.63 -4.64
N VAL A 16 -13.05 0.42 -3.41
CA VAL A 16 -14.42 -0.03 -3.10
C VAL A 16 -15.31 1.19 -2.99
N VAL A 17 -16.31 1.27 -3.86
CA VAL A 17 -17.29 2.37 -3.89
C VAL A 17 -18.64 1.85 -3.43
N ARG A 18 -19.26 2.56 -2.50
CA ARG A 18 -20.57 2.23 -1.96
C ARG A 18 -21.56 3.37 -2.16
N ASN A 19 -22.74 3.07 -2.68
CA ASN A 19 -23.83 4.02 -2.73
C ASN A 19 -24.59 4.00 -1.40
N ILE A 20 -24.45 5.07 -0.62
CA ILE A 20 -25.17 5.29 0.66
C ILE A 20 -26.40 6.19 0.49
N GLY A 21 -26.66 6.66 -0.73
CA GLY A 21 -27.79 7.53 -1.05
C GLY A 21 -29.12 6.77 -1.21
N ALA A 22 -30.20 7.53 -1.31
CA ALA A 22 -31.56 7.00 -1.51
C ALA A 22 -31.90 6.68 -2.98
N ASN A 23 -31.07 7.08 -3.93
CA ASN A 23 -31.27 6.85 -5.36
C ASN A 23 -30.08 6.11 -5.97
N ALA A 24 -30.31 5.35 -7.03
CA ALA A 24 -29.25 4.78 -7.83
C ALA A 24 -28.34 5.90 -8.40
N GLN A 25 -27.06 5.66 -8.48
CA GLN A 25 -26.06 6.56 -9.06
C GLN A 25 -25.66 6.04 -10.43
N ASN A 26 -25.71 6.89 -11.43
CA ASN A 26 -25.28 6.56 -12.78
C ASN A 26 -23.89 7.11 -13.06
N ASN A 27 -23.20 6.48 -13.98
CA ASN A 27 -21.86 6.86 -14.40
C ASN A 27 -20.90 7.02 -13.21
N VAL A 28 -20.98 6.09 -12.26
CA VAL A 28 -20.05 6.08 -11.13
C VAL A 28 -18.68 5.64 -11.65
N THR A 29 -17.68 6.50 -11.49
CA THR A 29 -16.31 6.28 -11.94
C THR A 29 -15.34 6.44 -10.78
N LEU A 30 -14.26 5.67 -10.79
CA LEU A 30 -13.12 5.84 -9.91
C LEU A 30 -12.04 6.62 -10.64
N HIS A 31 -11.55 7.66 -10.00
CA HIS A 31 -10.36 8.42 -10.43
C HIS A 31 -9.17 7.98 -9.60
N GLY A 32 -8.00 7.98 -10.20
CA GLY A 32 -6.76 7.65 -9.50
C GLY A 32 -5.60 8.48 -10.02
N ASP A 33 -4.94 9.18 -9.10
CA ASP A 33 -3.75 9.97 -9.37
C ASP A 33 -2.57 9.44 -8.56
N ILE A 34 -1.37 9.51 -9.13
CA ILE A 34 -0.12 9.29 -8.44
C ILE A 34 0.75 10.53 -8.65
N SER A 35 1.28 11.09 -7.57
CA SER A 35 2.21 12.21 -7.61
C SER A 35 3.51 11.87 -6.87
N ASP A 36 4.58 12.60 -7.20
CA ASP A 36 5.81 12.57 -6.43
C ASP A 36 5.70 13.40 -5.13
N ASP A 37 6.77 13.42 -4.36
CA ASP A 37 6.84 14.19 -3.11
C ASP A 37 6.79 15.72 -3.31
N ALA A 38 7.12 16.19 -4.52
CA ALA A 38 7.00 17.60 -4.92
C ALA A 38 5.58 17.95 -5.40
N GLY A 39 4.68 16.97 -5.51
CA GLY A 39 3.30 17.15 -6.00
C GLY A 39 3.17 17.11 -7.53
N ASN A 40 4.23 16.74 -8.27
CA ASN A 40 4.09 16.56 -9.71
C ASN A 40 3.31 15.28 -10.00
N VAL A 41 2.31 15.37 -10.88
CA VAL A 41 1.50 14.22 -11.28
C VAL A 41 2.33 13.32 -12.20
N LEU A 42 2.52 12.07 -11.76
CA LEU A 42 3.23 11.02 -12.48
C LEU A 42 2.27 10.14 -13.28
N PHE A 43 1.04 10.02 -12.82
CA PHE A 43 0.00 9.19 -13.43
C PHE A 43 -1.38 9.74 -13.06
N SER A 44 -2.30 9.68 -14.01
CA SER A 44 -3.72 10.00 -13.79
C SER A 44 -4.57 9.15 -14.72
N ASP A 45 -5.56 8.46 -14.17
CA ASP A 45 -6.47 7.63 -14.97
C ASP A 45 -7.84 7.50 -14.29
N ILE A 46 -8.82 6.99 -15.03
CA ILE A 46 -10.20 6.85 -14.62
C ILE A 46 -10.74 5.46 -15.00
N SER A 47 -11.64 4.92 -14.18
CA SER A 47 -12.35 3.68 -14.51
C SER A 47 -13.45 3.90 -15.55
N ASN A 48 -13.96 2.81 -16.11
CA ASN A 48 -15.25 2.85 -16.81
C ASN A 48 -16.37 3.22 -15.83
N GLY A 49 -17.38 3.93 -16.34
CA GLY A 49 -18.57 4.28 -15.56
C GLY A 49 -19.51 3.09 -15.40
N ILE A 50 -20.06 2.93 -14.19
CA ILE A 50 -21.08 1.93 -13.88
C ILE A 50 -22.32 2.58 -13.28
N THR A 51 -23.43 1.83 -13.24
CA THR A 51 -24.59 2.21 -12.43
C THR A 51 -24.53 1.46 -11.10
N LEU A 52 -24.58 2.19 -9.99
CA LEU A 52 -24.53 1.66 -8.64
C LEU A 52 -25.90 1.81 -7.97
N ALA A 53 -26.59 0.69 -7.75
CA ALA A 53 -27.91 0.69 -7.12
C ALA A 53 -27.85 1.20 -5.68
N VAL A 54 -29.00 1.56 -5.12
CA VAL A 54 -29.13 1.98 -3.72
C VAL A 54 -28.56 0.93 -2.78
N SER A 55 -27.75 1.35 -1.84
CA SER A 55 -27.09 0.50 -0.83
C SER A 55 -26.14 -0.56 -1.39
N SER A 56 -25.86 -0.55 -2.70
CA SER A 56 -24.91 -1.50 -3.29
C SER A 56 -23.47 -1.01 -3.16
N THR A 57 -22.55 -1.96 -3.29
CA THR A 57 -21.10 -1.76 -3.24
C THR A 57 -20.49 -2.47 -4.44
N ASP A 58 -19.49 -1.85 -5.06
CA ASP A 58 -18.70 -2.47 -6.12
C ASP A 58 -17.24 -2.07 -6.00
N THR A 59 -16.35 -2.85 -6.60
CA THR A 59 -14.92 -2.55 -6.70
C THR A 59 -14.63 -2.03 -8.10
N LEU A 60 -14.14 -0.81 -8.18
CA LEU A 60 -13.74 -0.18 -9.43
C LEU A 60 -12.21 -0.11 -9.51
N ALA A 61 -11.68 -0.27 -10.70
CA ALA A 61 -10.28 -0.08 -10.99
C ALA A 61 -10.12 0.89 -12.17
N VAL A 62 -9.09 1.72 -12.12
CA VAL A 62 -8.72 2.55 -13.27
C VAL A 62 -8.35 1.68 -14.47
N ASN A 63 -8.47 2.23 -15.68
CA ASN A 63 -8.35 1.44 -16.91
C ASN A 63 -6.94 0.97 -17.21
N SER A 64 -5.93 1.70 -16.79
CA SER A 64 -4.52 1.36 -17.00
C SER A 64 -3.77 1.16 -15.69
N SER A 65 -2.60 0.52 -15.77
CA SER A 65 -1.69 0.32 -14.65
C SER A 65 -0.55 1.33 -14.72
N TYR A 66 -0.11 1.79 -13.55
CA TYR A 66 1.05 2.67 -13.43
C TYR A 66 2.34 1.86 -13.28
N THR A 67 3.30 2.12 -14.14
CA THR A 67 4.66 1.63 -14.01
C THR A 67 5.54 2.76 -13.48
N PRO A 68 6.18 2.61 -12.31
CA PRO A 68 7.05 3.65 -11.77
C PRO A 68 8.17 4.04 -12.73
N ILE A 69 8.37 5.34 -12.91
CA ILE A 69 9.41 5.91 -13.77
C ILE A 69 10.64 6.38 -12.98
N GLY A 70 10.58 6.32 -11.65
CA GLY A 70 11.66 6.76 -10.76
C GLY A 70 11.48 6.21 -9.34
N MET A 71 12.56 6.28 -8.58
CA MET A 71 12.56 5.97 -7.15
C MET A 71 12.07 7.18 -6.34
N GLY A 72 11.59 6.94 -5.13
CA GLY A 72 11.12 7.97 -4.21
C GLY A 72 9.70 7.71 -3.71
N VAL A 73 9.12 8.74 -3.12
CA VAL A 73 7.75 8.71 -2.60
C VAL A 73 6.77 8.86 -3.75
N HIS A 74 5.79 7.97 -3.77
CA HIS A 74 4.64 8.03 -4.66
C HIS A 74 3.38 8.18 -3.80
N ASN A 75 2.76 9.35 -3.88
CA ASN A 75 1.51 9.67 -3.20
C ASN A 75 0.35 9.28 -4.11
N ILE A 76 -0.44 8.34 -3.67
CA ILE A 76 -1.57 7.77 -4.40
C ILE A 76 -2.85 8.36 -3.84
N SER A 77 -3.69 8.90 -4.70
CA SER A 77 -5.00 9.46 -4.35
C SER A 77 -6.08 8.83 -5.21
N ILE A 78 -7.17 8.37 -4.58
CA ILE A 78 -8.34 7.85 -5.29
C ILE A 78 -9.60 8.51 -4.78
N TRP A 79 -10.54 8.80 -5.67
CA TRP A 79 -11.86 9.33 -5.36
C TRP A 79 -12.87 8.84 -6.39
N ALA A 80 -14.15 8.91 -6.06
CA ALA A 80 -15.21 8.55 -7.00
C ALA A 80 -16.01 9.77 -7.42
N THR A 81 -16.60 9.71 -8.62
CA THR A 81 -17.58 10.67 -9.12
C THR A 81 -18.81 9.95 -9.66
N SER A 82 -19.91 10.68 -9.83
CA SER A 82 -21.10 10.23 -10.54
C SER A 82 -21.80 11.42 -11.20
N ASP A 83 -22.82 11.15 -12.01
CA ASP A 83 -23.62 12.23 -12.63
C ASP A 83 -24.27 13.18 -11.61
N SER A 84 -24.57 12.68 -10.41
CA SER A 84 -25.19 13.47 -9.33
C SER A 84 -24.19 14.07 -8.35
N PHE A 85 -22.98 13.50 -8.25
CA PHE A 85 -21.95 13.93 -7.32
C PHE A 85 -20.61 14.08 -8.03
N PRO A 86 -20.07 15.30 -8.15
CA PRO A 86 -18.86 15.56 -8.92
C PRO A 86 -17.58 15.00 -8.27
N TYR A 87 -17.60 14.71 -6.99
CA TYR A 87 -16.53 14.00 -6.28
C TYR A 87 -16.99 13.50 -4.91
N THR A 88 -16.27 12.51 -4.39
CA THR A 88 -16.40 12.01 -3.02
C THR A 88 -15.17 12.42 -2.21
N ASP A 89 -15.10 11.96 -0.96
CA ASP A 89 -13.87 12.06 -0.17
C ASP A 89 -12.74 11.34 -0.89
N THR A 90 -11.55 11.92 -0.85
CA THR A 90 -10.35 11.36 -1.44
C THR A 90 -9.63 10.47 -0.42
N ALA A 91 -9.42 9.23 -0.76
CA ALA A 91 -8.54 8.35 0.00
C ALA A 91 -7.11 8.51 -0.51
N THR A 92 -6.17 8.66 0.41
CA THR A 92 -4.75 8.83 0.10
C THR A 92 -3.89 7.79 0.81
N ILE A 93 -2.87 7.30 0.11
CA ILE A 93 -1.83 6.45 0.67
C ILE A 93 -0.50 6.80 0.01
N SER A 94 0.59 6.66 0.74
CA SER A 94 1.91 6.85 0.17
C SER A 94 2.65 5.52 0.08
N SER A 95 3.44 5.36 -0.96
CA SER A 95 4.31 4.22 -1.19
C SER A 95 5.71 4.71 -1.54
N ILE A 96 6.73 3.95 -1.16
CA ILE A 96 8.11 4.25 -1.54
C ILE A 96 8.57 3.22 -2.55
N VAL A 97 9.01 3.71 -3.71
CA VAL A 97 9.77 2.93 -4.67
C VAL A 97 11.25 3.12 -4.36
N SER A 98 11.91 2.03 -3.96
CA SER A 98 13.30 2.00 -3.55
C SER A 98 14.16 1.23 -4.56
N ASP A 99 15.47 1.30 -4.41
CA ASP A 99 16.39 0.47 -5.20
C ASP A 99 16.29 -1.02 -4.82
N SER A 100 16.28 -1.32 -3.51
CA SER A 100 16.48 -2.67 -3.03
C SER A 100 15.70 -3.05 -1.76
N VAL A 101 14.87 -2.14 -1.20
CA VAL A 101 14.23 -2.36 0.10
C VAL A 101 12.79 -2.84 -0.05
N TYR A 102 12.50 -4.01 0.53
CA TYR A 102 11.14 -4.46 0.80
C TYR A 102 10.74 -4.00 2.20
N ALA A 103 9.67 -3.23 2.33
CA ALA A 103 9.11 -2.84 3.60
C ALA A 103 7.59 -2.72 3.48
N ILE A 104 6.88 -3.05 4.55
CA ILE A 104 5.45 -2.76 4.70
C ILE A 104 5.29 -1.36 5.31
N ASP A 105 6.25 -0.96 6.15
CA ASP A 105 6.24 0.33 6.81
C ASP A 105 6.61 1.43 5.82
N TYR A 106 5.80 2.48 5.79
CA TYR A 106 6.00 3.62 4.91
C TYR A 106 7.19 4.49 5.34
N ASP A 107 7.36 4.69 6.61
CA ASP A 107 8.35 5.61 7.17
C ASP A 107 9.50 4.86 7.85
N TRP A 108 10.36 4.27 7.02
CA TRP A 108 11.63 3.75 7.46
C TRP A 108 12.64 4.89 7.52
N ASN A 109 12.69 5.60 8.62
CA ASN A 109 13.86 6.43 8.88
C ASN A 109 14.78 5.77 9.91
N SER A 110 16.07 6.08 9.82
CA SER A 110 17.12 5.46 10.59
C SER A 110 17.06 5.73 12.11
N ASP A 111 16.24 6.64 12.55
CA ASP A 111 16.08 7.04 13.94
C ASP A 111 14.84 6.44 14.62
N GLY A 112 14.01 5.71 13.88
CA GLY A 112 12.88 4.99 14.46
C GLY A 112 11.82 5.88 15.13
N ALA A 113 11.94 7.19 14.96
CA ALA A 113 11.20 8.16 15.76
C ALA A 113 9.74 8.36 15.32
N ASN A 114 9.38 7.92 14.12
CA ASN A 114 8.06 8.15 13.54
C ASN A 114 7.41 6.93 12.91
N LEU A 115 7.69 5.76 13.42
CA LEU A 115 6.87 4.61 13.10
C LEU A 115 5.50 4.80 13.78
N GLY A 116 4.64 5.56 13.16
CA GLY A 116 3.37 6.05 13.69
C GLY A 116 2.37 4.98 14.13
N THR A 117 2.77 3.74 14.20
CA THR A 117 1.90 2.60 14.52
C THR A 117 2.39 1.75 15.67
N GLY A 118 3.48 2.10 16.31
CA GLY A 118 4.01 1.35 17.45
C GLY A 118 4.51 -0.05 17.08
N SER A 119 5.52 -0.50 17.78
CA SER A 119 6.00 -1.86 17.69
C SER A 119 5.04 -2.81 18.41
N TRP A 120 4.72 -3.95 17.82
CA TRP A 120 4.02 -5.02 18.49
C TRP A 120 4.85 -5.56 19.64
N ARG A 121 4.29 -5.55 20.83
CA ARG A 121 4.90 -6.15 21.99
C ARG A 121 4.51 -7.62 22.07
N ILE A 122 5.46 -8.50 21.87
CA ILE A 122 5.28 -9.92 22.14
C ILE A 122 5.07 -10.09 23.65
N GLY A 123 3.96 -10.74 24.04
CA GLY A 123 3.59 -10.89 25.46
C GLY A 123 4.65 -11.69 26.23
N ARG A 124 4.95 -11.26 27.45
CA ARG A 124 6.00 -11.84 28.31
C ARG A 124 5.75 -13.29 28.74
N THR A 125 4.55 -13.81 28.54
CA THR A 125 4.11 -15.14 29.02
C THR A 125 4.15 -16.21 27.93
N CYS A 126 4.51 -15.87 26.71
CA CYS A 126 4.59 -16.82 25.60
C CYS A 126 6.02 -17.27 25.41
N GLY A 127 6.27 -18.57 25.43
CA GLY A 127 7.59 -19.18 25.26
C GLY A 127 8.09 -19.19 23.81
N GLY A 128 7.86 -18.11 23.08
CA GLY A 128 8.23 -17.89 21.69
C GLY A 128 7.03 -17.43 20.86
N GLN A 129 7.21 -16.39 20.07
CA GLN A 129 6.23 -15.94 19.08
C GLN A 129 6.92 -15.77 17.75
N VAL A 130 6.21 -16.05 16.67
CA VAL A 130 6.65 -15.83 15.30
C VAL A 130 5.83 -14.67 14.76
N GLY A 131 6.51 -13.58 14.39
CA GLY A 131 5.95 -12.53 13.57
C GLY A 131 6.45 -12.75 12.13
N ALA A 132 5.56 -12.75 11.16
CA ALA A 132 5.91 -12.94 9.77
C ALA A 132 5.29 -11.85 8.90
N THR A 133 6.02 -11.46 7.87
CA THR A 133 5.56 -10.59 6.80
C THR A 133 5.75 -11.31 5.48
N ALA A 134 4.69 -11.38 4.68
CA ALA A 134 4.75 -11.96 3.34
C ALA A 134 4.99 -10.86 2.30
N TYR A 135 5.84 -11.16 1.33
CA TYR A 135 6.08 -10.32 0.16
C TYR A 135 5.89 -11.15 -1.10
N ASP A 136 5.12 -10.63 -2.02
CA ASP A 136 5.04 -11.20 -3.37
C ASP A 136 6.28 -10.81 -4.16
N ILE A 137 6.91 -11.80 -4.79
CA ILE A 137 8.14 -11.65 -5.56
C ILE A 137 7.82 -11.88 -7.03
N TYR A 138 7.83 -10.83 -7.81
CA TYR A 138 7.47 -10.83 -9.23
C TYR A 138 8.67 -10.99 -10.18
N THR A 139 9.88 -10.77 -9.67
CA THR A 139 11.13 -11.01 -10.41
C THR A 139 12.21 -11.47 -9.45
N THR A 140 13.20 -12.19 -9.98
CA THR A 140 14.31 -12.73 -9.18
C THR A 140 15.00 -11.66 -8.36
N SER A 141 15.12 -11.90 -7.06
CA SER A 141 15.78 -11.01 -6.11
C SER A 141 16.68 -11.81 -5.18
N GLN A 142 17.76 -11.18 -4.75
CA GLN A 142 18.65 -11.73 -3.71
C GLN A 142 18.46 -10.94 -2.43
N VAL A 143 18.08 -11.63 -1.35
CA VAL A 143 18.03 -11.01 -0.02
C VAL A 143 19.44 -11.04 0.58
N THR A 144 19.95 -9.85 0.91
CA THR A 144 21.31 -9.69 1.46
C THR A 144 21.28 -9.34 2.94
N SER A 145 20.17 -8.80 3.45
CA SER A 145 19.99 -8.43 4.85
C SER A 145 18.54 -8.40 5.25
N VAL A 146 18.30 -8.57 6.54
CA VAL A 146 16.99 -8.35 7.18
C VAL A 146 17.18 -7.34 8.28
N SER A 147 16.37 -6.31 8.30
CA SER A 147 16.39 -5.26 9.33
C SER A 147 15.05 -5.26 10.09
N PHE A 148 15.12 -5.10 11.39
CA PHE A 148 13.95 -4.99 12.25
C PHE A 148 14.20 -4.01 13.39
N HIS A 149 13.13 -3.37 13.85
CA HIS A 149 13.19 -2.45 14.97
C HIS A 149 13.11 -3.22 16.30
N VAL A 150 14.05 -2.96 17.18
CA VAL A 150 14.04 -3.47 18.55
C VAL A 150 13.52 -2.38 19.46
N ASN A 151 12.39 -2.64 20.13
CA ASN A 151 11.80 -1.70 21.08
C ASN A 151 12.77 -1.42 22.24
N SER A 152 12.86 -0.15 22.66
CA SER A 152 13.74 0.30 23.78
C SER A 152 13.44 -0.38 25.13
N GLU A 153 12.26 -0.95 25.29
CA GLU A 153 11.86 -1.70 26.49
C GLU A 153 12.19 -3.20 26.42
N SER A 154 12.88 -3.64 25.34
CA SER A 154 13.33 -5.02 25.22
C SER A 154 14.34 -5.36 26.31
N VAL A 155 14.19 -6.54 26.91
CA VAL A 155 15.07 -7.01 27.97
C VAL A 155 16.40 -7.48 27.36
N PRO A 156 17.55 -6.97 27.82
CA PRO A 156 18.84 -7.47 27.38
C PRO A 156 19.00 -8.98 27.59
N GLY A 157 19.54 -9.68 26.60
CA GLY A 157 19.72 -11.14 26.64
C GLY A 157 18.57 -11.93 26.01
N SER A 158 17.50 -11.28 25.55
CA SER A 158 16.48 -11.92 24.73
C SER A 158 17.07 -12.34 23.38
N GLN A 159 16.70 -13.54 22.93
CA GLN A 159 17.11 -14.04 21.61
C GLN A 159 16.05 -13.70 20.57
N MET A 160 16.52 -13.29 19.39
CA MET A 160 15.69 -13.14 18.20
C MET A 160 16.35 -13.91 17.06
N ILE A 161 15.54 -14.60 16.28
CA ILE A 161 15.96 -15.32 15.08
C ILE A 161 15.21 -14.68 13.92
N ALA A 162 15.93 -14.26 12.89
CA ALA A 162 15.35 -13.83 11.62
C ALA A 162 15.53 -14.95 10.60
N GLU A 163 14.45 -15.37 9.98
CA GLU A 163 14.45 -16.44 8.99
C GLU A 163 13.64 -15.99 7.77
N ILE A 164 14.07 -16.48 6.61
CA ILE A 164 13.38 -16.25 5.34
C ILE A 164 12.86 -17.60 4.87
N TYR A 165 11.57 -17.64 4.60
CA TYR A 165 10.91 -18.82 4.07
C TYR A 165 10.42 -18.55 2.66
N GLU A 166 10.53 -19.52 1.80
CA GLU A 166 9.80 -19.52 0.54
C GLU A 166 8.33 -19.82 0.84
N GLY A 167 7.44 -18.93 0.43
CA GLY A 167 6.00 -19.11 0.57
C GLY A 167 5.51 -20.17 -0.44
N PHE A 168 4.60 -21.02 0.01
CA PHE A 168 3.85 -21.88 -0.88
C PHE A 168 2.70 -21.06 -1.48
N GLY A 169 2.76 -20.85 -2.80
CA GLY A 169 1.67 -20.29 -3.60
C GLY A 169 0.58 -21.31 -3.86
#